data_3b521fd3342023455347437226c01434
#
_entry.id   3b521fd3342023455347437226c01434
#
_cell.length_a   1.000
_cell.length_b   1.000
_cell.length_c   1.000
_cell.angle_alpha   90.00
_cell.angle_beta   90.00
_cell.angle_gamma   90.00
#
_symmetry.space_group_name_H-M   'P 1'
#
loop_
_entity.id
_entity.type
_entity.pdbx_description
1 polymer ?
#
loop_
_entity_poly.entity_id
_entity_poly.type
_entity_poly.pdbx_seq_one_letter_code
_entity_poly.pdbx_strand_id
1 'polypeptide(L)'
;MSTYFDLIMIPLQLLIVFFTIYYFTLSFFGLFGRRPEEKIYDEQKTFAMIVCAHNEEQVIGQLVENLYLLNYSDHLYDIFVVADNCKDNTAQIARQAGAIVYERFNDNEKGKGFAMDWMFQRLFEMERQYDAVCVFDAGNLVHPDFLREMNSRLCKGERLIQGYLDSKNPNDTWISGVFSISFWVVNHVWHLAKYNIGLSSCLGGTGMCISTDILRRHGWGATCLTEDMEFTMKALLEGIPTTWAHDAIVYDEKPLTFMQSWNQRKRWAQGHFDVANRYIGKLFVKGIKERNIVVLDGIINLFQPYFLFLLFLSFAVISINFILSIQMSYMLFYR
;
A
#
# COMPACT_ATOMS: atom_id res chain seq x y z
N MET A 1 10.66 43.80 -4.46
CA MET A 1 10.26 42.50 -5.06
C MET A 1 10.90 41.31 -4.33
N SER A 2 12.15 41.43 -3.83
CA SER A 2 12.83 40.37 -3.06
C SER A 2 12.07 39.96 -1.77
N THR A 3 11.61 40.88 -0.96
CA THR A 3 11.04 40.63 0.36
C THR A 3 9.75 39.78 0.33
N TYR A 4 8.86 39.99 -0.65
CA TYR A 4 7.66 39.17 -0.80
C TYR A 4 7.95 37.79 -1.37
N PHE A 5 8.96 37.68 -2.23
CA PHE A 5 9.43 36.41 -2.75
C PHE A 5 10.04 35.55 -1.62
N ASP A 6 10.88 36.16 -0.77
CA ASP A 6 11.51 35.49 0.36
C ASP A 6 10.47 35.04 1.40
N LEU A 7 9.41 35.82 1.62
CA LEU A 7 8.31 35.48 2.53
C LEU A 7 7.59 34.18 2.16
N ILE A 8 7.49 33.88 0.86
CA ILE A 8 6.86 32.64 0.37
C ILE A 8 7.88 31.50 0.26
N MET A 9 9.09 31.82 -0.20
CA MET A 9 10.10 30.80 -0.49
C MET A 9 10.75 30.23 0.78
N ILE A 10 10.93 31.03 1.83
CA ILE A 10 11.55 30.54 3.08
C ILE A 10 10.69 29.43 3.74
N PRO A 11 9.38 29.60 3.99
CA PRO A 11 8.55 28.52 4.52
C PRO A 11 8.53 27.27 3.65
N LEU A 12 8.49 27.44 2.32
CA LEU A 12 8.54 26.33 1.36
C LEU A 12 9.86 25.56 1.47
N GLN A 13 10.98 26.26 1.51
CA GLN A 13 12.30 25.65 1.68
C GLN A 13 12.45 24.95 3.02
N LEU A 14 11.97 25.54 4.12
CA LEU A 14 11.98 24.90 5.43
C LEU A 14 11.18 23.60 5.45
N LEU A 15 10.02 23.59 4.79
CA LEU A 15 9.19 22.39 4.65
C LEU A 15 9.93 21.31 3.84
N ILE A 16 10.56 21.67 2.73
CA ILE A 16 11.35 20.75 1.92
C ILE A 16 12.53 20.19 2.70
N VAL A 17 13.26 21.03 3.43
CA VAL A 17 14.38 20.61 4.29
C VAL A 17 13.90 19.65 5.37
N PHE A 18 12.77 19.95 6.04
CA PHE A 18 12.18 19.06 7.03
C PHE A 18 11.91 17.67 6.46
N PHE A 19 11.20 17.58 5.33
CA PHE A 19 10.92 16.30 4.70
C PHE A 19 12.18 15.58 4.21
N THR A 20 13.15 16.32 3.69
CA THR A 20 14.44 15.76 3.25
C THR A 20 15.20 15.13 4.44
N ILE A 21 15.27 15.83 5.57
CA ILE A 21 15.90 15.30 6.80
C ILE A 21 15.12 14.08 7.30
N TYR A 22 13.79 14.13 7.29
CA TYR A 22 12.95 13.02 7.70
C TYR A 22 13.21 11.77 6.84
N TYR A 23 13.13 11.90 5.50
CA TYR A 23 13.37 10.78 4.58
C TYR A 23 14.80 10.25 4.66
N PHE A 24 15.78 11.15 4.80
CA PHE A 24 17.19 10.76 4.98
C PHE A 24 17.37 9.93 6.25
N THR A 25 16.84 10.42 7.37
CA THR A 25 16.91 9.72 8.67
C THR A 25 16.20 8.37 8.60
N LEU A 26 15.01 8.33 8.01
CA LEU A 26 14.26 7.09 7.84
C LEU A 26 15.03 6.07 6.99
N SER A 27 15.61 6.52 5.86
CA SER A 27 16.42 5.67 4.97
C SER A 27 17.61 5.03 5.70
N PHE A 28 18.22 5.74 6.64
CA PHE A 28 19.31 5.18 7.45
C PHE A 28 18.85 3.95 8.25
N PHE A 29 17.66 4.00 8.87
CA PHE A 29 17.11 2.85 9.60
C PHE A 29 16.64 1.71 8.69
N GLY A 30 16.33 1.98 7.44
CA GLY A 30 16.03 0.94 6.45
C GLY A 30 17.28 0.22 5.95
N LEU A 31 18.35 0.96 5.70
CA LEU A 31 19.60 0.42 5.13
C LEU A 31 20.52 -0.22 6.16
N PHE A 32 20.59 0.36 7.37
CA PHE A 32 21.51 -0.04 8.43
C PHE A 32 20.82 -0.60 9.67
N GLY A 33 19.49 -0.52 9.73
CA GLY A 33 18.70 -1.13 10.80
C GLY A 33 18.87 -2.66 10.77
N ARG A 34 19.04 -3.26 11.92
CA ARG A 34 19.01 -4.72 12.04
C ARG A 34 17.58 -5.19 11.81
N ARG A 35 17.40 -6.19 10.95
CA ARG A 35 16.15 -6.95 10.96
C ARG A 35 16.05 -7.67 12.27
N PRO A 36 14.98 -7.50 13.05
CA PRO A 36 14.75 -8.34 14.21
C PRO A 36 14.74 -9.80 13.75
N GLU A 37 15.44 -10.66 14.49
CA GLU A 37 15.30 -12.10 14.25
C GLU A 37 13.88 -12.51 14.59
N GLU A 38 13.11 -12.89 13.55
CA GLU A 38 11.72 -13.19 13.70
C GLU A 38 11.53 -14.59 14.28
N LYS A 39 10.83 -14.68 15.41
CA LYS A 39 10.47 -15.98 15.97
C LYS A 39 9.41 -16.61 15.06
N ILE A 40 9.72 -17.78 14.53
CA ILE A 40 8.76 -18.60 13.80
C ILE A 40 7.91 -19.34 14.82
N TYR A 41 6.60 -19.22 14.69
CA TYR A 41 5.63 -19.93 15.51
C TYR A 41 5.04 -21.11 14.73
N ASP A 42 4.65 -22.15 15.44
CA ASP A 42 3.91 -23.27 14.84
C ASP A 42 2.62 -22.78 14.21
N GLU A 43 2.17 -23.49 13.20
CA GLU A 43 0.94 -23.16 12.45
C GLU A 43 -0.28 -23.33 13.35
N GLN A 44 -1.01 -22.26 13.59
CA GLN A 44 -2.18 -22.25 14.46
C GLN A 44 -3.26 -21.26 14.06
N LYS A 45 -2.91 -20.27 13.22
CA LYS A 45 -3.87 -19.27 12.75
C LYS A 45 -4.59 -19.75 11.50
N THR A 46 -5.87 -19.44 11.44
CA THR A 46 -6.70 -19.76 10.27
C THR A 46 -6.87 -18.54 9.37
N PHE A 47 -6.80 -18.75 8.04
CA PHE A 47 -6.81 -17.67 7.06
C PHE A 47 -7.93 -17.82 6.04
N ALA A 48 -8.64 -16.72 5.75
CA ALA A 48 -9.42 -16.56 4.54
C ALA A 48 -8.58 -15.79 3.51
N MET A 49 -8.19 -16.44 2.42
CA MET A 49 -7.46 -15.82 1.33
C MET A 49 -8.45 -15.29 0.31
N ILE A 50 -8.52 -13.96 0.15
CA ILE A 50 -9.51 -13.32 -0.72
C ILE A 50 -8.82 -12.73 -1.94
N VAL A 51 -9.31 -13.11 -3.12
CA VAL A 51 -8.90 -12.58 -4.41
C VAL A 51 -10.09 -11.88 -5.06
N CYS A 52 -10.00 -10.55 -5.27
CA CYS A 52 -11.01 -9.84 -6.05
C CYS A 52 -10.57 -9.77 -7.51
N ALA A 53 -11.41 -10.28 -8.41
CA ALA A 53 -11.12 -10.39 -9.84
C ALA A 53 -12.21 -9.73 -10.70
N HIS A 54 -11.80 -8.99 -11.74
CA HIS A 54 -12.68 -8.39 -12.73
C HIS A 54 -12.15 -8.61 -14.14
N ASN A 55 -12.67 -9.60 -14.87
CA ASN A 55 -12.19 -10.02 -16.19
C ASN A 55 -10.70 -10.41 -16.19
N GLU A 56 -10.36 -11.38 -15.35
CA GLU A 56 -8.98 -11.84 -15.10
C GLU A 56 -8.80 -13.32 -15.51
N GLU A 57 -9.53 -13.79 -16.54
CA GLU A 57 -9.50 -15.19 -16.98
C GLU A 57 -8.11 -15.71 -17.34
N GLN A 58 -7.18 -14.81 -17.74
CA GLN A 58 -5.83 -15.20 -18.16
C GLN A 58 -4.90 -15.53 -16.99
N VAL A 59 -5.15 -14.99 -15.79
CA VAL A 59 -4.19 -15.05 -14.67
C VAL A 59 -4.76 -15.71 -13.42
N ILE A 60 -6.09 -15.70 -13.24
CA ILE A 60 -6.73 -16.15 -11.99
C ILE A 60 -6.42 -17.62 -11.65
N GLY A 61 -6.39 -18.50 -12.66
CA GLY A 61 -6.08 -19.91 -12.46
C GLY A 61 -4.69 -20.12 -11.87
N GLN A 62 -3.69 -19.43 -12.43
CA GLN A 62 -2.30 -19.50 -11.95
C GLN A 62 -2.17 -19.05 -10.50
N LEU A 63 -2.86 -17.97 -10.10
CA LEU A 63 -2.83 -17.53 -8.72
C LEU A 63 -3.44 -18.57 -7.79
N VAL A 64 -4.64 -19.10 -8.11
CA VAL A 64 -5.30 -20.08 -7.26
C VAL A 64 -4.44 -21.35 -7.09
N GLU A 65 -3.86 -21.87 -8.17
CA GLU A 65 -2.92 -23.00 -8.12
C GLU A 65 -1.69 -22.67 -7.25
N ASN A 66 -1.12 -21.48 -7.38
CA ASN A 66 0.02 -21.03 -6.57
C ASN A 66 -0.34 -20.94 -5.08
N LEU A 67 -1.55 -20.49 -4.73
CA LEU A 67 -2.01 -20.41 -3.35
C LEU A 67 -2.18 -21.79 -2.69
N TYR A 68 -2.45 -22.85 -3.45
CA TYR A 68 -2.45 -24.23 -2.95
C TYR A 68 -1.05 -24.82 -2.74
N LEU A 69 0.01 -24.16 -3.22
CA LEU A 69 1.40 -24.58 -3.04
C LEU A 69 2.09 -23.92 -1.86
N LEU A 70 1.35 -23.21 -1.01
CA LEU A 70 1.92 -22.56 0.17
C LEU A 70 2.36 -23.60 1.21
N ASN A 71 3.48 -23.32 1.87
CA ASN A 71 4.00 -24.13 2.99
C ASN A 71 3.19 -23.87 4.27
N TYR A 72 1.91 -24.22 4.24
CA TYR A 72 0.98 -24.08 5.36
C TYR A 72 -0.10 -25.14 5.28
N SER A 73 -0.58 -25.62 6.44
CA SER A 73 -1.53 -26.74 6.50
C SER A 73 -2.87 -26.41 5.81
N ASP A 74 -3.26 -27.19 4.83
CA ASP A 74 -4.43 -26.96 3.97
C ASP A 74 -5.74 -26.78 4.74
N HIS A 75 -5.87 -27.42 5.91
CA HIS A 75 -7.07 -27.28 6.75
C HIS A 75 -7.13 -25.95 7.52
N LEU A 76 -6.06 -25.12 7.49
CA LEU A 76 -5.99 -23.85 8.20
C LEU A 76 -6.30 -22.65 7.30
N TYR A 77 -6.53 -22.85 5.99
CA TYR A 77 -6.95 -21.75 5.13
C TYR A 77 -7.94 -22.18 4.05
N ASP A 78 -8.66 -21.22 3.52
CA ASP A 78 -9.52 -21.37 2.35
C ASP A 78 -9.26 -20.23 1.36
N ILE A 79 -9.45 -20.54 0.06
CA ILE A 79 -9.24 -19.59 -1.02
C ILE A 79 -10.59 -19.17 -1.58
N PHE A 80 -10.89 -17.88 -1.46
CA PHE A 80 -12.11 -17.25 -1.95
C PHE A 80 -11.79 -16.34 -3.13
N VAL A 81 -12.49 -16.53 -4.24
CA VAL A 81 -12.42 -15.62 -5.39
C VAL A 81 -13.75 -14.90 -5.52
N VAL A 82 -13.70 -13.58 -5.51
CA VAL A 82 -14.85 -12.71 -5.81
C VAL A 82 -14.75 -12.28 -7.27
N ALA A 83 -15.54 -12.91 -8.14
CA ALA A 83 -15.69 -12.51 -9.53
C ALA A 83 -16.65 -11.32 -9.61
N ASP A 84 -16.10 -10.09 -9.58
CA ASP A 84 -16.88 -8.85 -9.51
C ASP A 84 -17.21 -8.31 -10.90
N ASN A 85 -18.49 -8.36 -11.29
CA ASN A 85 -18.98 -7.87 -12.59
C ASN A 85 -18.22 -8.48 -13.80
N CYS A 86 -17.78 -9.74 -13.71
CA CYS A 86 -17.07 -10.42 -14.79
C CYS A 86 -17.99 -10.73 -15.96
N LYS A 87 -17.42 -10.63 -17.18
CA LYS A 87 -18.09 -10.96 -18.45
C LYS A 87 -17.37 -12.09 -19.21
N ASP A 88 -16.22 -12.52 -18.70
CA ASP A 88 -15.36 -13.57 -19.24
C ASP A 88 -15.45 -14.85 -18.40
N ASN A 89 -14.53 -15.77 -18.59
CA ASN A 89 -14.51 -17.07 -17.90
C ASN A 89 -13.80 -17.03 -16.52
N THR A 90 -13.54 -15.87 -15.95
CA THR A 90 -12.82 -15.72 -14.66
C THR A 90 -13.39 -16.63 -13.58
N ALA A 91 -14.71 -16.58 -13.35
CA ALA A 91 -15.37 -17.39 -12.31
C ALA A 91 -15.26 -18.89 -12.56
N GLN A 92 -15.40 -19.31 -13.83
CA GLN A 92 -15.30 -20.73 -14.20
C GLN A 92 -13.87 -21.26 -13.98
N ILE A 93 -12.87 -20.53 -14.43
CA ILE A 93 -11.46 -20.91 -14.31
C ILE A 93 -11.05 -20.97 -12.83
N ALA A 94 -11.46 -20.02 -12.01
CA ALA A 94 -11.18 -20.02 -10.57
C ALA A 94 -11.80 -21.26 -9.86
N ARG A 95 -13.04 -21.66 -10.23
CA ARG A 95 -13.66 -22.90 -9.70
C ARG A 95 -12.92 -24.15 -10.15
N GLN A 96 -12.49 -24.21 -11.40
CA GLN A 96 -11.73 -25.35 -11.92
C GLN A 96 -10.36 -25.49 -11.23
N ALA A 97 -9.75 -24.39 -10.84
CA ALA A 97 -8.52 -24.37 -10.06
C ALA A 97 -8.74 -24.71 -8.56
N GLY A 98 -10.00 -24.87 -8.11
CA GLY A 98 -10.33 -25.33 -6.75
C GLY A 98 -10.80 -24.23 -5.78
N ALA A 99 -10.85 -22.97 -6.18
CA ALA A 99 -11.29 -21.90 -5.30
C ALA A 99 -12.80 -21.92 -5.00
N ILE A 100 -13.17 -21.40 -3.83
CA ILE A 100 -14.55 -21.09 -3.47
C ILE A 100 -14.91 -19.78 -4.15
N VAL A 101 -15.78 -19.81 -5.17
CA VAL A 101 -16.06 -18.65 -6.02
C VAL A 101 -17.41 -18.05 -5.73
N TYR A 102 -17.41 -16.75 -5.47
CA TYR A 102 -18.59 -15.91 -5.36
C TYR A 102 -18.64 -14.94 -6.55
N GLU A 103 -19.77 -14.93 -7.25
CA GLU A 103 -20.03 -13.98 -8.32
C GLU A 103 -20.85 -12.80 -7.76
N ARG A 104 -20.36 -11.59 -7.98
CA ARG A 104 -21.01 -10.34 -7.57
C ARG A 104 -21.31 -9.51 -8.81
N PHE A 105 -22.57 -9.12 -8.93
CA PHE A 105 -23.05 -8.23 -9.99
C PHE A 105 -23.68 -6.99 -9.34
N ASN A 106 -23.03 -5.85 -9.43
CA ASN A 106 -23.52 -4.57 -8.89
C ASN A 106 -22.99 -3.43 -9.73
N ASP A 107 -23.86 -2.78 -10.48
CA ASP A 107 -23.52 -1.66 -11.35
C ASP A 107 -23.30 -0.34 -10.63
N ASN A 108 -23.83 -0.21 -9.41
CA ASN A 108 -23.75 1.02 -8.62
C ASN A 108 -22.48 1.10 -7.76
N GLU A 109 -21.97 -0.06 -7.33
CA GLU A 109 -20.81 -0.17 -6.44
C GLU A 109 -19.73 -1.01 -7.12
N LYS A 110 -18.99 -0.41 -8.03
CA LYS A 110 -17.91 -1.07 -8.78
C LYS A 110 -16.56 -0.86 -8.12
N GLY A 111 -15.73 -1.89 -8.21
CA GLY A 111 -14.33 -1.85 -7.79
C GLY A 111 -14.01 -2.70 -6.57
N LYS A 112 -12.71 -2.90 -6.38
CA LYS A 112 -12.13 -3.83 -5.41
C LYS A 112 -12.61 -3.58 -3.97
N GLY A 113 -12.63 -2.32 -3.53
CA GLY A 113 -13.05 -1.97 -2.16
C GLY A 113 -14.47 -2.43 -1.84
N PHE A 114 -15.41 -2.25 -2.77
CA PHE A 114 -16.80 -2.72 -2.61
C PHE A 114 -16.90 -4.25 -2.68
N ALA A 115 -16.13 -4.89 -3.57
CA ALA A 115 -16.09 -6.34 -3.66
C ALA A 115 -15.55 -6.98 -2.36
N MET A 116 -14.52 -6.38 -1.78
CA MET A 116 -13.95 -6.79 -0.49
C MET A 116 -14.96 -6.62 0.65
N ASP A 117 -15.58 -5.45 0.79
CA ASP A 117 -16.57 -5.18 1.84
C ASP A 117 -17.74 -6.19 1.78
N TRP A 118 -18.24 -6.43 0.56
CA TRP A 118 -19.27 -7.40 0.30
C TRP A 118 -18.87 -8.84 0.67
N MET A 119 -17.60 -9.22 0.44
CA MET A 119 -17.10 -10.54 0.81
C MET A 119 -16.85 -10.67 2.30
N PHE A 120 -16.35 -9.63 2.96
CA PHE A 120 -16.14 -9.65 4.42
C PHE A 120 -17.45 -9.86 5.18
N GLN A 121 -18.54 -9.22 4.75
CA GLN A 121 -19.86 -9.42 5.37
C GLN A 121 -20.28 -10.91 5.31
N ARG A 122 -20.11 -11.55 4.13
CA ARG A 122 -20.41 -12.96 3.95
C ARG A 122 -19.49 -13.88 4.76
N LEU A 123 -18.21 -13.55 4.82
CA LEU A 123 -17.24 -14.30 5.61
C LEU A 123 -17.64 -14.37 7.09
N PHE A 124 -18.23 -13.30 7.61
CA PHE A 124 -18.66 -13.25 9.01
C PHE A 124 -19.91 -14.07 9.31
N GLU A 125 -20.71 -14.39 8.30
CA GLU A 125 -21.92 -15.22 8.39
C GLU A 125 -21.63 -16.72 8.23
N MET A 126 -20.42 -17.09 7.78
CA MET A 126 -20.02 -18.49 7.60
C MET A 126 -19.88 -19.21 8.95
N GLU A 127 -20.18 -20.52 8.97
CA GLU A 127 -19.94 -21.36 10.14
C GLU A 127 -18.46 -21.41 10.51
N ARG A 128 -17.60 -21.56 9.48
CA ARG A 128 -16.14 -21.52 9.65
C ARG A 128 -15.68 -20.09 9.88
N GLN A 129 -15.01 -19.88 10.99
CA GLN A 129 -14.42 -18.59 11.34
C GLN A 129 -12.92 -18.59 11.09
N TYR A 130 -12.37 -17.44 10.73
CA TYR A 130 -10.96 -17.26 10.43
C TYR A 130 -10.35 -16.24 11.38
N ASP A 131 -9.08 -16.44 11.78
CA ASP A 131 -8.34 -15.48 12.61
C ASP A 131 -7.99 -14.22 11.81
N ALA A 132 -7.68 -14.36 10.53
CA ALA A 132 -7.33 -13.25 9.67
C ALA A 132 -7.76 -13.46 8.21
N VAL A 133 -7.80 -12.34 7.48
CA VAL A 133 -8.03 -12.30 6.04
C VAL A 133 -6.74 -11.86 5.36
N CYS A 134 -6.31 -12.59 4.34
CA CYS A 134 -5.25 -12.18 3.42
C CYS A 134 -5.84 -11.80 2.06
N VAL A 135 -5.43 -10.66 1.50
CA VAL A 135 -5.99 -10.13 0.25
C VAL A 135 -4.92 -10.09 -0.84
N PHE A 136 -5.30 -10.55 -2.04
CA PHE A 136 -4.43 -10.58 -3.22
C PHE A 136 -5.14 -10.03 -4.45
N ASP A 137 -4.36 -9.46 -5.38
CA ASP A 137 -4.81 -9.15 -6.73
C ASP A 137 -4.68 -10.38 -7.63
N ALA A 138 -5.57 -10.53 -8.61
CA ALA A 138 -5.67 -11.72 -9.45
C ALA A 138 -4.38 -12.06 -10.23
N GLY A 139 -3.58 -11.05 -10.56
CA GLY A 139 -2.30 -11.21 -11.28
C GLY A 139 -1.08 -11.52 -10.39
N ASN A 140 -1.26 -11.65 -9.07
CA ASN A 140 -0.15 -11.92 -8.16
C ASN A 140 0.36 -13.37 -8.23
N LEU A 141 1.59 -13.56 -7.71
CA LEU A 141 2.09 -14.84 -7.21
C LEU A 141 2.58 -14.64 -5.78
N VAL A 142 2.45 -15.66 -4.95
CA VAL A 142 2.72 -15.59 -3.53
C VAL A 142 3.85 -16.55 -3.17
N HIS A 143 4.82 -16.06 -2.37
CA HIS A 143 5.92 -16.90 -1.92
C HIS A 143 5.41 -18.03 -1.02
N PRO A 144 5.95 -19.27 -1.14
CA PRO A 144 5.45 -20.43 -0.39
C PRO A 144 5.33 -20.21 1.12
N ASP A 145 6.22 -19.44 1.74
CA ASP A 145 6.23 -19.22 3.20
C ASP A 145 5.37 -18.04 3.67
N PHE A 146 4.59 -17.41 2.77
CA PHE A 146 3.79 -16.21 3.10
C PHE A 146 2.89 -16.40 4.32
N LEU A 147 2.10 -17.47 4.38
CA LEU A 147 1.20 -17.73 5.51
C LEU A 147 1.94 -18.05 6.80
N ARG A 148 3.10 -18.71 6.74
CA ARG A 148 3.94 -18.98 7.92
C ARG A 148 4.43 -17.68 8.56
N GLU A 149 4.84 -16.72 7.73
CA GLU A 149 5.22 -15.39 8.18
C GLU A 149 4.03 -14.63 8.78
N MET A 150 2.88 -14.63 8.11
CA MET A 150 1.66 -13.99 8.63
C MET A 150 1.18 -14.64 9.93
N ASN A 151 1.24 -15.97 10.05
CA ASN A 151 0.95 -16.69 11.28
C ASN A 151 1.84 -16.20 12.42
N SER A 152 3.14 -16.11 12.17
CA SER A 152 4.12 -15.70 13.19
C SER A 152 3.87 -14.27 13.66
N ARG A 153 3.51 -13.36 12.75
CA ARG A 153 3.13 -11.97 13.07
C ARG A 153 1.86 -11.89 13.92
N LEU A 154 0.82 -12.61 13.53
CA LEU A 154 -0.44 -12.67 14.29
C LEU A 154 -0.23 -13.27 15.69
N CYS A 155 0.63 -14.29 15.83
CA CYS A 155 0.97 -14.88 17.12
C CYS A 155 1.73 -13.93 18.04
N LYS A 156 2.48 -12.96 17.48
CA LYS A 156 3.09 -11.86 18.24
C LYS A 156 2.09 -10.79 18.67
N GLY A 157 0.84 -10.84 18.19
CA GLY A 157 -0.19 -9.85 18.47
C GLY A 157 -0.26 -8.72 17.43
N GLU A 158 0.48 -8.81 16.33
CA GLU A 158 0.30 -7.89 15.20
C GLU A 158 -1.05 -8.17 14.54
N ARG A 159 -1.75 -7.14 14.08
CA ARG A 159 -3.15 -7.29 13.69
C ARG A 159 -3.47 -6.76 12.31
N LEU A 160 -2.67 -5.81 11.83
CA LEU A 160 -2.77 -5.21 10.50
C LEU A 160 -1.37 -5.24 9.89
N ILE A 161 -1.15 -6.09 8.90
CA ILE A 161 0.19 -6.46 8.43
C ILE A 161 0.25 -6.29 6.92
N GLN A 162 1.29 -5.62 6.44
CA GLN A 162 1.62 -5.53 5.03
C GLN A 162 2.82 -6.43 4.72
N GLY A 163 2.71 -7.29 3.72
CA GLY A 163 3.80 -8.09 3.18
C GLY A 163 4.66 -7.32 2.17
N TYR A 164 5.78 -7.91 1.80
CA TYR A 164 6.72 -7.37 0.82
C TYR A 164 6.15 -7.48 -0.60
N LEU A 165 6.03 -6.35 -1.29
CA LEU A 165 5.57 -6.30 -2.67
C LEU A 165 6.77 -6.31 -3.63
N ASP A 166 7.08 -7.48 -4.16
CA ASP A 166 8.10 -7.66 -5.19
C ASP A 166 7.50 -7.53 -6.60
N SER A 167 8.32 -7.69 -7.61
CA SER A 167 7.94 -7.59 -9.01
C SER A 167 7.99 -8.95 -9.69
N LYS A 168 6.91 -9.31 -10.40
CA LYS A 168 6.83 -10.52 -11.21
C LYS A 168 7.63 -10.38 -12.52
N ASN A 169 7.70 -9.17 -13.07
CA ASN A 169 8.21 -8.87 -14.42
C ASN A 169 9.21 -7.69 -14.47
N PRO A 170 10.27 -7.68 -13.64
CA PRO A 170 11.18 -6.51 -13.55
C PRO A 170 11.98 -6.25 -14.81
N ASN A 171 12.16 -7.25 -15.69
CA ASN A 171 13.02 -7.20 -16.87
C ASN A 171 12.24 -7.08 -18.20
N ASP A 172 10.91 -7.03 -18.19
CA ASP A 172 10.11 -7.05 -19.41
C ASP A 172 10.24 -5.75 -20.21
N THR A 173 10.24 -4.61 -19.53
CA THR A 173 10.43 -3.29 -20.13
C THR A 173 11.18 -2.36 -19.18
N TRP A 174 11.70 -1.23 -19.70
CA TRP A 174 12.31 -0.22 -18.84
C TRP A 174 11.30 0.41 -17.86
N ILE A 175 10.00 0.44 -18.22
CA ILE A 175 8.92 0.91 -17.33
C ILE A 175 8.76 -0.03 -16.15
N SER A 176 8.61 -1.34 -16.40
CA SER A 176 8.49 -2.34 -15.34
C SER A 176 9.74 -2.37 -14.45
N GLY A 177 10.93 -2.20 -15.04
CA GLY A 177 12.19 -2.09 -14.31
C GLY A 177 12.24 -0.89 -13.35
N VAL A 178 11.89 0.31 -13.81
CA VAL A 178 11.82 1.52 -12.97
C VAL A 178 10.76 1.37 -11.87
N PHE A 179 9.62 0.77 -12.18
CA PHE A 179 8.59 0.47 -11.19
C PHE A 179 9.11 -0.49 -10.12
N SER A 180 9.78 -1.56 -10.51
CA SER A 180 10.36 -2.54 -9.60
C SER A 180 11.38 -1.91 -8.65
N ILE A 181 12.32 -1.12 -9.18
CA ILE A 181 13.30 -0.39 -8.37
C ILE A 181 12.58 0.52 -7.35
N SER A 182 11.53 1.23 -7.78
CA SER A 182 10.80 2.12 -6.87
C SER A 182 10.13 1.36 -5.73
N PHE A 183 9.57 0.17 -5.99
CA PHE A 183 8.99 -0.69 -4.95
C PHE A 183 10.07 -1.26 -4.02
N TRP A 184 11.20 -1.73 -4.53
CA TRP A 184 12.31 -2.22 -3.70
C TRP A 184 12.85 -1.13 -2.78
N VAL A 185 13.00 0.10 -3.27
CA VAL A 185 13.38 1.24 -2.45
C VAL A 185 12.34 1.51 -1.37
N VAL A 186 11.06 1.57 -1.71
CA VAL A 186 9.97 1.81 -0.73
C VAL A 186 9.92 0.69 0.31
N ASN A 187 10.04 -0.57 -0.08
CA ASN A 187 10.05 -1.70 0.85
C ASN A 187 11.15 -1.57 1.90
N HIS A 188 12.36 -1.15 1.52
CA HIS A 188 13.51 -1.05 2.43
C HIS A 188 13.54 0.29 3.19
N VAL A 189 13.52 1.41 2.47
CA VAL A 189 13.76 2.72 3.09
C VAL A 189 12.51 3.37 3.68
N TRP A 190 11.34 2.74 3.47
CA TRP A 190 10.08 3.22 4.03
C TRP A 190 9.43 2.18 4.95
N HIS A 191 8.96 1.05 4.42
CA HIS A 191 8.22 0.07 5.22
C HIS A 191 9.08 -0.59 6.29
N LEU A 192 10.23 -1.16 5.91
CA LEU A 192 11.17 -1.78 6.85
C LEU A 192 11.74 -0.74 7.84
N ALA A 193 12.08 0.44 7.35
CA ALA A 193 12.59 1.52 8.20
C ALA A 193 11.59 1.91 9.28
N LYS A 194 10.33 2.14 8.93
CA LYS A 194 9.26 2.45 9.88
C LYS A 194 9.03 1.34 10.88
N TYR A 195 9.01 0.10 10.41
CA TYR A 195 8.90 -1.06 11.29
C TYR A 195 10.03 -1.11 12.32
N ASN A 196 11.28 -0.91 11.88
CA ASN A 196 12.46 -0.94 12.76
C ASN A 196 12.45 0.10 13.88
N ILE A 197 11.77 1.24 13.68
CA ILE A 197 11.66 2.31 14.68
C ILE A 197 10.28 2.41 15.34
N GLY A 198 9.41 1.42 15.12
CA GLY A 198 8.09 1.35 15.75
C GLY A 198 7.06 2.33 15.21
N LEU A 199 7.23 2.84 13.98
CA LEU A 199 6.24 3.65 13.27
C LEU A 199 5.29 2.78 12.45
N SER A 200 4.15 3.36 12.05
CA SER A 200 3.17 2.67 11.21
C SER A 200 3.60 2.64 9.76
N SER A 201 3.61 1.45 9.17
CA SER A 201 3.64 1.24 7.73
C SER A 201 2.27 1.61 7.11
N CYS A 202 2.06 1.26 5.84
CA CYS A 202 0.79 1.41 5.13
C CYS A 202 0.43 0.11 4.42
N LEU A 203 -0.86 -0.15 4.24
CA LEU A 203 -1.33 -1.18 3.33
C LEU A 203 -1.09 -0.75 1.88
N GLY A 204 -0.81 -1.70 1.00
CA GLY A 204 -0.51 -1.51 -0.42
C GLY A 204 -1.51 -2.19 -1.37
N GLY A 205 -2.71 -2.48 -0.86
CA GLY A 205 -3.81 -3.06 -1.64
C GLY A 205 -3.73 -4.57 -1.84
N THR A 206 -2.55 -5.15 -1.90
CA THR A 206 -2.33 -6.59 -2.04
C THR A 206 -1.26 -7.09 -1.08
N GLY A 207 -1.20 -8.40 -0.84
CA GLY A 207 -0.26 -9.00 0.12
C GLY A 207 -0.46 -8.47 1.54
N MET A 208 -1.66 -8.07 1.90
CA MET A 208 -2.01 -7.58 3.23
C MET A 208 -2.73 -8.65 4.02
N CYS A 209 -2.48 -8.69 5.33
CA CYS A 209 -3.15 -9.56 6.28
C CYS A 209 -3.82 -8.70 7.36
N ILE A 210 -5.11 -8.93 7.57
CA ILE A 210 -5.95 -8.16 8.48
C ILE A 210 -6.60 -9.12 9.45
N SER A 211 -6.38 -8.94 10.74
CA SER A 211 -7.07 -9.71 11.77
C SER A 211 -8.58 -9.51 11.68
N THR A 212 -9.34 -10.60 11.68
CA THR A 212 -10.80 -10.61 11.47
C THR A 212 -11.53 -9.76 12.50
N ASP A 213 -11.02 -9.66 13.73
CA ASP A 213 -11.61 -8.85 14.78
C ASP A 213 -11.59 -7.34 14.49
N ILE A 214 -10.59 -6.85 13.75
CA ILE A 214 -10.54 -5.45 13.27
C ILE A 214 -11.67 -5.21 12.26
N LEU A 215 -11.81 -6.09 11.28
CA LEU A 215 -12.84 -5.99 10.26
C LEU A 215 -14.26 -6.08 10.85
N ARG A 216 -14.45 -6.93 11.87
CA ARG A 216 -15.73 -7.04 12.57
C ARG A 216 -16.11 -5.78 13.37
N ARG A 217 -15.11 -5.13 14.02
CA ARG A 217 -15.36 -3.95 14.86
C ARG A 217 -15.54 -2.67 14.06
N HIS A 218 -14.73 -2.49 13.01
CA HIS A 218 -14.61 -1.22 12.29
C HIS A 218 -15.21 -1.26 10.88
N GLY A 219 -15.54 -2.46 10.37
CA GLY A 219 -15.90 -2.68 8.97
C GLY A 219 -14.74 -2.34 8.03
N TRP A 220 -14.86 -2.69 6.77
CA TRP A 220 -13.93 -2.19 5.75
C TRP A 220 -14.25 -0.72 5.41
N GLY A 221 -15.44 -0.48 4.89
CA GLY A 221 -16.01 0.85 4.66
C GLY A 221 -15.08 1.80 3.90
N ALA A 222 -14.24 1.27 3.03
CA ALA A 222 -13.36 2.05 2.18
C ALA A 222 -14.14 2.52 0.96
N THR A 223 -14.17 3.84 0.75
CA THR A 223 -14.99 4.51 -0.26
C THR A 223 -14.19 5.27 -1.31
N CYS A 224 -12.87 5.37 -1.16
CA CYS A 224 -12.00 6.09 -2.09
C CYS A 224 -11.27 5.15 -3.07
N LEU A 225 -10.56 5.75 -4.03
CA LEU A 225 -9.80 5.01 -5.06
C LEU A 225 -8.54 4.30 -4.52
N THR A 226 -8.12 4.62 -3.30
CA THR A 226 -7.03 3.98 -2.55
C THR A 226 -7.59 3.53 -1.21
N GLU A 227 -8.42 2.50 -1.29
CA GLU A 227 -9.16 1.93 -0.16
C GLU A 227 -8.24 1.38 0.94
N ASP A 228 -7.08 0.88 0.56
CA ASP A 228 -6.00 0.40 1.41
C ASP A 228 -5.41 1.51 2.28
N MET A 229 -5.09 2.65 1.67
CA MET A 229 -4.62 3.83 2.38
C MET A 229 -5.71 4.40 3.30
N GLU A 230 -6.97 4.45 2.83
CA GLU A 230 -8.09 4.90 3.67
C GLU A 230 -8.24 4.00 4.89
N PHE A 231 -8.21 2.68 4.71
CA PHE A 231 -8.33 1.74 5.82
C PHE A 231 -7.13 1.83 6.77
N THR A 232 -5.91 2.03 6.25
CA THR A 232 -4.72 2.28 7.06
C THR A 232 -4.92 3.48 8.00
N MET A 233 -5.46 4.60 7.49
CA MET A 233 -5.69 5.80 8.30
C MET A 233 -6.83 5.62 9.31
N LYS A 234 -7.88 4.88 8.95
CA LYS A 234 -8.96 4.50 9.88
C LYS A 234 -8.41 3.67 11.05
N ALA A 235 -7.65 2.63 10.74
CA ALA A 235 -7.06 1.75 11.75
C ALA A 235 -6.11 2.53 12.68
N LEU A 236 -5.30 3.44 12.11
CA LEU A 236 -4.39 4.27 12.88
C LEU A 236 -5.13 5.23 13.82
N LEU A 237 -6.28 5.78 13.41
CA LEU A 237 -7.15 6.55 14.28
C LEU A 237 -7.73 5.72 15.43
N GLU A 238 -7.85 4.41 15.30
CA GLU A 238 -8.25 3.50 16.38
C GLU A 238 -7.05 2.98 17.21
N GLY A 239 -5.85 3.51 16.95
CA GLY A 239 -4.62 3.11 17.64
C GLY A 239 -4.05 1.77 17.15
N ILE A 240 -4.42 1.33 15.95
CA ILE A 240 -3.95 0.09 15.34
C ILE A 240 -2.96 0.45 14.22
N PRO A 241 -1.64 0.35 14.48
CA PRO A 241 -0.64 0.60 13.45
C PRO A 241 -0.59 -0.55 12.44
N THR A 242 -0.26 -0.23 11.20
CA THR A 242 0.11 -1.22 10.19
C THR A 242 1.56 -1.65 10.41
N THR A 243 1.80 -2.94 10.57
CA THR A 243 3.13 -3.53 10.69
C THR A 243 3.65 -4.02 9.34
N TRP A 244 4.88 -4.49 9.30
CA TRP A 244 5.56 -4.90 8.07
C TRP A 244 6.15 -6.30 8.20
N ALA A 245 5.75 -7.21 7.32
CA ALA A 245 6.30 -8.56 7.21
C ALA A 245 7.24 -8.65 6.00
N HIS A 246 8.55 -8.46 6.24
CA HIS A 246 9.55 -8.35 5.16
C HIS A 246 9.70 -9.65 4.36
N ASP A 247 9.53 -10.80 4.99
CA ASP A 247 9.75 -12.10 4.39
C ASP A 247 8.43 -12.74 3.86
N ALA A 248 7.28 -12.08 4.08
CA ALA A 248 6.01 -12.44 3.45
C ALA A 248 5.91 -11.79 2.06
N ILE A 249 6.45 -12.46 1.04
CA ILE A 249 6.64 -11.87 -0.29
C ILE A 249 5.46 -12.16 -1.21
N VAL A 250 5.01 -11.14 -1.92
CA VAL A 250 4.06 -11.22 -3.03
C VAL A 250 4.69 -10.62 -4.28
N TYR A 251 4.65 -11.34 -5.37
CA TYR A 251 5.15 -10.92 -6.68
C TYR A 251 3.99 -10.32 -7.47
N ASP A 252 4.03 -9.01 -7.65
CA ASP A 252 3.01 -8.23 -8.33
C ASP A 252 3.45 -7.86 -9.76
N GLU A 253 2.51 -7.84 -10.70
CA GLU A 253 2.78 -7.49 -12.09
C GLU A 253 2.86 -5.98 -12.25
N LYS A 254 3.98 -5.51 -12.80
CA LYS A 254 4.23 -4.08 -13.02
C LYS A 254 3.83 -3.66 -14.44
N PRO A 255 3.38 -2.41 -14.63
CA PRO A 255 2.95 -1.91 -15.94
C PRO A 255 4.08 -1.98 -16.96
N LEU A 256 3.74 -2.40 -18.17
CA LEU A 256 4.69 -2.58 -19.27
C LEU A 256 4.89 -1.29 -20.09
N THR A 257 3.89 -0.40 -20.09
CA THR A 257 3.90 0.83 -20.90
C THR A 257 3.81 2.09 -20.04
N PHE A 258 4.33 3.20 -20.57
CA PHE A 258 4.23 4.50 -19.92
C PHE A 258 2.77 4.89 -19.63
N MET A 259 1.85 4.64 -20.57
CA MET A 259 0.45 5.00 -20.40
C MET A 259 -0.24 4.19 -19.29
N GLN A 260 0.05 2.90 -19.18
CA GLN A 260 -0.42 2.08 -18.04
C GLN A 260 0.10 2.62 -16.72
N SER A 261 1.40 2.91 -16.64
CA SER A 261 2.05 3.51 -15.48
C SER A 261 1.43 4.86 -15.11
N TRP A 262 1.20 5.72 -16.10
CA TRP A 262 0.59 7.04 -15.92
C TRP A 262 -0.83 6.94 -15.34
N ASN A 263 -1.66 6.09 -15.93
CA ASN A 263 -3.05 5.91 -15.49
C ASN A 263 -3.13 5.35 -14.06
N GLN A 264 -2.26 4.41 -13.72
CA GLN A 264 -2.19 3.84 -12.37
C GLN A 264 -1.75 4.90 -11.34
N ARG A 265 -0.66 5.64 -11.62
CA ARG A 265 -0.17 6.71 -10.73
C ARG A 265 -1.15 7.86 -10.58
N LYS A 266 -1.88 8.21 -11.66
CA LYS A 266 -2.94 9.21 -11.62
C LYS A 266 -4.06 8.78 -10.67
N ARG A 267 -4.51 7.53 -10.75
CA ARG A 267 -5.52 6.96 -9.84
C ARG A 267 -5.04 6.99 -8.39
N TRP A 268 -3.79 6.59 -8.14
CA TRP A 268 -3.20 6.63 -6.81
C TRP A 268 -3.12 8.06 -6.25
N ALA A 269 -2.67 9.01 -7.05
CA ALA A 269 -2.60 10.41 -6.62
C ALA A 269 -4.00 10.95 -6.25
N GLN A 270 -5.02 10.69 -7.08
CA GLN A 270 -6.39 11.09 -6.79
C GLN A 270 -6.90 10.51 -5.46
N GLY A 271 -6.70 9.21 -5.25
CA GLY A 271 -7.08 8.56 -4.00
C GLY A 271 -6.31 9.10 -2.79
N HIS A 272 -5.00 9.30 -2.92
CA HIS A 272 -4.18 9.88 -1.86
C HIS A 272 -4.65 11.30 -1.45
N PHE A 273 -4.95 12.18 -2.41
CA PHE A 273 -5.48 13.50 -2.11
C PHE A 273 -6.84 13.44 -1.39
N ASP A 274 -7.71 12.52 -1.78
CA ASP A 274 -9.00 12.34 -1.11
C ASP A 274 -8.82 11.87 0.34
N VAL A 275 -8.00 10.85 0.57
CA VAL A 275 -7.69 10.36 1.92
C VAL A 275 -7.01 11.46 2.76
N ALA A 276 -6.06 12.20 2.19
CA ALA A 276 -5.37 13.28 2.87
C ALA A 276 -6.36 14.35 3.37
N ASN A 277 -7.27 14.79 2.51
CA ASN A 277 -8.31 15.77 2.88
C ASN A 277 -9.25 15.29 3.99
N ARG A 278 -9.55 13.99 4.01
CA ARG A 278 -10.45 13.40 5.01
C ARG A 278 -9.78 13.16 6.37
N TYR A 279 -8.47 12.85 6.38
CA TYR A 279 -7.81 12.26 7.54
C TYR A 279 -6.70 13.10 8.17
N ILE A 280 -6.01 14.00 7.46
CA ILE A 280 -4.89 14.80 8.03
C ILE A 280 -5.33 15.54 9.30
N GLY A 281 -6.46 16.26 9.26
CA GLY A 281 -6.94 17.01 10.42
C GLY A 281 -7.28 16.12 11.61
N LYS A 282 -7.90 14.96 11.37
CA LYS A 282 -8.27 13.99 12.41
C LYS A 282 -7.02 13.39 13.07
N LEU A 283 -6.04 12.97 12.26
CA LEU A 283 -4.76 12.43 12.74
C LEU A 283 -3.98 13.47 13.55
N PHE A 284 -3.95 14.72 13.08
CA PHE A 284 -3.28 15.80 13.79
C PHE A 284 -3.88 16.04 15.17
N VAL A 285 -5.20 16.22 15.24
CA VAL A 285 -5.89 16.44 16.52
C VAL A 285 -5.68 15.28 17.48
N LYS A 286 -5.84 14.02 17.00
CA LYS A 286 -5.64 12.83 17.83
C LYS A 286 -4.17 12.70 18.27
N GLY A 287 -3.23 12.85 17.35
CA GLY A 287 -1.80 12.71 17.64
C GLY A 287 -1.30 13.71 18.67
N ILE A 288 -1.76 14.95 18.60
CA ILE A 288 -1.42 15.99 19.61
C ILE A 288 -2.11 15.69 20.95
N LYS A 289 -3.41 15.38 20.94
CA LYS A 289 -4.18 15.10 22.15
C LYS A 289 -3.63 13.91 22.94
N GLU A 290 -3.26 12.85 22.26
CA GLU A 290 -2.75 11.61 22.85
C GLU A 290 -1.22 11.58 22.96
N ARG A 291 -0.53 12.61 22.46
CA ARG A 291 0.95 12.67 22.38
C ARG A 291 1.54 11.46 21.67
N ASN A 292 0.85 11.00 20.63
CA ASN A 292 1.18 9.77 19.90
C ASN A 292 1.92 10.11 18.61
N ILE A 293 3.23 9.86 18.61
CA ILE A 293 4.10 10.13 17.46
C ILE A 293 3.76 9.23 16.26
N VAL A 294 3.28 8.00 16.49
CA VAL A 294 2.91 7.07 15.41
C VAL A 294 1.71 7.60 14.62
N VAL A 295 0.74 8.20 15.33
CA VAL A 295 -0.43 8.83 14.70
C VAL A 295 -0.02 10.10 13.94
N LEU A 296 0.89 10.91 14.50
CA LEU A 296 1.41 12.10 13.83
C LEU A 296 2.21 11.74 12.57
N ASP A 297 3.01 10.68 12.63
CA ASP A 297 3.76 10.16 11.50
C ASP A 297 2.85 9.67 10.35
N GLY A 298 1.63 9.21 10.66
CA GLY A 298 0.61 8.90 9.66
C GLY A 298 0.28 10.07 8.73
N ILE A 299 0.41 11.31 9.20
CA ILE A 299 0.24 12.52 8.38
C ILE A 299 1.30 12.59 7.28
N ILE A 300 2.53 12.19 7.60
CA ILE A 300 3.64 12.21 6.63
C ILE A 300 3.38 11.24 5.48
N ASN A 301 2.76 10.08 5.74
CA ASN A 301 2.33 9.15 4.69
C ASN A 301 1.37 9.82 3.69
N LEU A 302 0.45 10.64 4.20
CA LEU A 302 -0.53 11.36 3.39
C LEU A 302 0.07 12.60 2.70
N PHE A 303 1.19 13.11 3.19
CA PHE A 303 1.83 14.31 2.64
C PHE A 303 2.71 14.04 1.41
N GLN A 304 3.03 12.77 1.12
CA GLN A 304 3.93 12.39 0.04
C GLN A 304 3.61 13.01 -1.34
N PRO A 305 2.36 12.98 -1.86
CA PRO A 305 2.06 13.59 -3.16
C PRO A 305 2.20 15.11 -3.16
N TYR A 306 1.90 15.76 -2.04
CA TYR A 306 2.11 17.20 -1.88
C TYR A 306 3.60 17.55 -1.87
N PHE A 307 4.42 16.75 -1.20
CA PHE A 307 5.87 16.95 -1.16
C PHE A 307 6.51 16.86 -2.55
N LEU A 308 6.13 15.89 -3.36
CA LEU A 308 6.62 15.77 -4.74
C LEU A 308 6.21 16.99 -5.58
N PHE A 309 4.98 17.48 -5.42
CA PHE A 309 4.53 18.70 -6.10
C PHE A 309 5.34 19.93 -5.66
N LEU A 310 5.60 20.08 -4.36
CA LEU A 310 6.39 21.18 -3.80
C LEU A 310 7.85 21.14 -4.27
N LEU A 311 8.46 19.94 -4.38
CA LEU A 311 9.79 19.77 -4.95
C LEU A 311 9.83 20.22 -6.41
N PHE A 312 8.87 19.80 -7.21
CA PHE A 312 8.77 20.21 -8.61
C PHE A 312 8.62 21.73 -8.74
N LEU A 313 7.71 22.33 -7.95
CA LEU A 313 7.49 23.77 -7.94
C LEU A 313 8.78 24.54 -7.53
N SER A 314 9.46 24.08 -6.49
CA SER A 314 10.73 24.67 -6.04
C SER A 314 11.80 24.60 -7.14
N PHE A 315 11.94 23.46 -7.78
CA PHE A 315 12.88 23.29 -8.89
C PHE A 315 12.54 24.21 -10.08
N ALA A 316 11.28 24.32 -10.46
CA ALA A 316 10.82 25.21 -11.53
C ALA A 316 11.14 26.69 -11.20
N VAL A 317 10.84 27.12 -9.99
CA VAL A 317 11.14 28.50 -9.54
C VAL A 317 12.64 28.79 -9.54
N ILE A 318 13.47 27.87 -9.03
CA ILE A 318 14.94 28.02 -9.04
C ILE A 318 15.45 28.11 -10.47
N SER A 319 14.97 27.25 -11.37
CA SER A 319 15.37 27.26 -12.79
C SER A 319 14.99 28.56 -13.50
N ILE A 320 13.78 29.07 -13.28
CA ILE A 320 13.34 30.35 -13.84
C ILE A 320 14.21 31.50 -13.33
N ASN A 321 14.48 31.56 -12.03
CA ASN A 321 15.35 32.59 -11.46
C ASN A 321 16.78 32.54 -12.02
N PHE A 322 17.33 31.34 -12.20
CA PHE A 322 18.63 31.15 -12.81
C PHE A 322 18.69 31.68 -14.25
N ILE A 323 17.68 31.36 -15.08
CA ILE A 323 17.57 31.83 -16.45
C ILE A 323 17.48 33.37 -16.49
N LEU A 324 16.61 33.94 -15.63
CA LEU A 324 16.45 35.42 -15.56
C LEU A 324 17.74 36.12 -15.10
N SER A 325 18.47 35.55 -14.18
CA SER A 325 19.76 36.11 -13.70
C SER A 325 20.82 36.10 -14.80
N ILE A 326 20.88 35.05 -15.62
CA ILE A 326 21.76 34.99 -16.79
C ILE A 326 21.37 36.07 -17.81
N GLN A 327 20.09 36.23 -18.14
CA GLN A 327 19.62 37.25 -19.08
C GLN A 327 19.95 38.68 -18.61
N MET A 328 19.75 38.97 -17.30
CA MET A 328 20.13 40.27 -16.73
C MET A 328 21.64 40.52 -16.80
N SER A 329 22.46 39.53 -16.50
CA SER A 329 23.93 39.62 -16.63
C SER A 329 24.36 39.90 -18.06
N TYR A 330 23.77 39.24 -19.05
CA TYR A 330 24.03 39.50 -20.48
C TYR A 330 23.64 40.93 -20.87
N MET A 331 22.48 41.45 -20.43
CA MET A 331 22.05 42.82 -20.73
C MET A 331 22.95 43.91 -20.08
N LEU A 332 23.57 43.58 -18.95
CA LEU A 332 24.52 44.49 -18.28
C LEU A 332 25.90 44.51 -18.93
N PHE A 333 26.31 43.40 -19.58
CA PHE A 333 27.61 43.30 -20.28
C PHE A 333 27.59 43.90 -21.69
N TYR A 334 26.46 44.07 -22.33
CA TYR A 334 26.30 44.63 -23.69
C TYR A 334 25.73 46.04 -23.71
N ARG A 335 25.65 46.73 -22.58
CA ARG A 335 25.47 48.17 -22.42
C ARG A 335 26.80 48.83 -22.04
#